data_442578fb93b3d62c0838c4650119f5a2
#
_entry.id   442578fb93b3d62c0838c4650119f5a2
#
_cell.length_a   1.000
_cell.length_b   1.000
_cell.length_c   1.000
_cell.angle_alpha   90.00
_cell.angle_beta   90.00
_cell.angle_gamma   90.00
#
_symmetry.space_group_name_H-M   'P 1'
#
loop_
_entity.id
_entity.type
_entity.pdbx_description
1 polymer ?
#
loop_
_entity_poly.entity_id
_entity_poly.type
_entity_poly.pdbx_seq_one_letter_code
_entity_poly.pdbx_strand_id
1 'polypeptide(L)'
;MARRPARRPSGQPHTENGSHSPPLSDRDKIIEAFFALLAEQSFEDIGYAELAARAGVPLATLRGEFGSKLPIVAAYIKAIDRKVLAGGDADIAEEPPRERLFDVLMRRLEALAPHKAAIRSLMRSARRHPSLALAFNGLAVRSQQWMLTAANIDAAGPRGVVRAQGLALLFAGVLRPFVHDEDEGLARTMAALDRALARGQRWSGFLDDLGRFAPRGRCISRFRRRRRDDLDRDLDRDLGEEAIPF
;
A
#
# COMPACT_ATOMS: atom_id res chain seq x y z
N MET A 1 7.69 -74.23 -35.54
CA MET A 1 7.76 -73.63 -34.19
C MET A 1 8.48 -72.33 -34.29
N ALA A 2 7.78 -71.17 -34.30
CA ALA A 2 8.34 -69.85 -34.46
C ALA A 2 8.39 -69.15 -33.09
N ARG A 3 9.57 -68.77 -32.64
CA ARG A 3 9.82 -68.02 -31.39
C ARG A 3 9.50 -66.54 -31.61
N ARG A 4 8.60 -66.01 -30.83
CA ARG A 4 8.20 -64.58 -30.72
C ARG A 4 9.28 -63.80 -29.96
N PRO A 5 9.75 -62.62 -30.43
CA PRO A 5 10.70 -61.79 -29.67
C PRO A 5 9.98 -60.98 -28.59
N ALA A 6 10.59 -60.85 -27.41
CA ALA A 6 10.11 -60.12 -26.24
C ALA A 6 10.12 -58.59 -26.47
N ARG A 7 9.03 -57.93 -26.12
CA ARG A 7 8.85 -56.49 -26.11
C ARG A 7 9.65 -55.87 -24.95
N ARG A 8 10.58 -54.94 -25.24
CA ARG A 8 11.26 -54.11 -24.23
C ARG A 8 10.26 -53.06 -23.69
N PRO A 9 10.23 -52.77 -22.37
CA PRO A 9 9.50 -51.67 -21.84
C PRO A 9 10.24 -50.37 -22.15
N SER A 10 9.57 -49.43 -22.83
CA SER A 10 10.01 -48.07 -23.04
C SER A 10 9.94 -47.32 -21.72
N GLY A 11 11.08 -47.03 -21.12
CA GLY A 11 11.19 -46.10 -19.99
C GLY A 11 10.77 -44.71 -20.47
N GLN A 12 9.73 -44.18 -19.87
CA GLN A 12 9.36 -42.77 -19.98
C GLN A 12 10.38 -41.96 -19.19
N PRO A 13 10.94 -40.86 -19.74
CA PRO A 13 11.70 -39.94 -18.93
C PRO A 13 10.73 -39.20 -17.96
N HIS A 14 10.98 -39.39 -16.67
CA HIS A 14 10.39 -38.54 -15.63
C HIS A 14 10.90 -37.12 -15.85
N THR A 15 10.09 -36.28 -16.44
CA THR A 15 10.26 -34.82 -16.36
C THR A 15 10.05 -34.41 -14.92
N GLU A 16 11.17 -34.22 -14.19
CA GLU A 16 11.17 -33.46 -12.95
C GLU A 16 10.67 -32.05 -13.25
N ASN A 17 9.41 -31.81 -12.93
CA ASN A 17 8.82 -30.48 -12.89
C ASN A 17 9.44 -29.72 -11.69
N GLY A 18 10.70 -29.30 -11.83
CA GLY A 18 11.29 -28.32 -10.95
C GLY A 18 10.47 -27.06 -11.08
N SER A 19 9.80 -26.66 -10.00
CA SER A 19 9.10 -25.39 -9.85
C SER A 19 10.12 -24.25 -10.00
N HIS A 20 10.45 -23.91 -11.25
CA HIS A 20 11.21 -22.71 -11.58
C HIS A 20 10.30 -21.51 -11.35
N SER A 21 10.37 -20.93 -10.14
CA SER A 21 9.89 -19.56 -9.97
C SER A 21 10.63 -18.69 -10.99
N PRO A 22 9.93 -17.84 -11.74
CA PRO A 22 10.58 -16.96 -12.71
C PRO A 22 11.63 -16.10 -11.99
N PRO A 23 12.78 -15.83 -12.64
CA PRO A 23 13.84 -15.03 -12.03
C PRO A 23 13.27 -13.66 -11.64
N LEU A 24 13.62 -13.19 -10.43
CA LEU A 24 13.18 -11.88 -9.92
C LEU A 24 13.58 -10.79 -10.93
N SER A 25 12.69 -9.86 -11.20
CA SER A 25 13.00 -8.67 -11.99
C SER A 25 14.08 -7.84 -11.28
N ASP A 26 14.83 -7.03 -12.03
CA ASP A 26 15.85 -6.15 -11.42
C ASP A 26 15.22 -5.18 -10.41
N ARG A 27 13.97 -4.75 -10.67
CA ARG A 27 13.18 -3.99 -9.73
C ARG A 27 12.95 -4.73 -8.41
N ASP A 28 12.58 -5.99 -8.46
CA ASP A 28 12.34 -6.81 -7.27
C ASP A 28 13.64 -7.09 -6.51
N LYS A 29 14.76 -7.37 -7.23
CA LYS A 29 16.08 -7.50 -6.62
C LYS A 29 16.51 -6.26 -5.85
N ILE A 30 16.25 -5.06 -6.41
CA ILE A 30 16.56 -3.78 -5.76
C ILE A 30 15.71 -3.60 -4.49
N ILE A 31 14.43 -3.94 -4.53
CA ILE A 31 13.54 -3.84 -3.37
C ILE A 31 14.02 -4.78 -2.26
N GLU A 32 14.29 -6.04 -2.56
CA GLU A 32 14.77 -7.03 -1.59
C GLU A 32 16.12 -6.63 -1.00
N ALA A 33 17.08 -6.21 -1.83
CA ALA A 33 18.37 -5.72 -1.37
C ALA A 33 18.25 -4.50 -0.45
N PHE A 34 17.34 -3.58 -0.77
CA PHE A 34 17.10 -2.40 0.05
C PHE A 34 16.51 -2.76 1.42
N PHE A 35 15.58 -3.70 1.48
CA PHE A 35 15.02 -4.15 2.75
C PHE A 35 15.99 -5.01 3.57
N ALA A 36 16.89 -5.75 2.91
CA ALA A 36 18.01 -6.41 3.59
C ALA A 36 18.97 -5.41 4.23
N LEU A 37 19.37 -4.35 3.50
CA LEU A 37 20.20 -3.27 4.04
C LEU A 37 19.52 -2.51 5.17
N LEU A 38 18.21 -2.24 5.08
CA LEU A 38 17.43 -1.61 6.15
C LEU A 38 17.41 -2.44 7.45
N ALA A 39 17.56 -3.75 7.37
CA ALA A 39 17.65 -4.59 8.56
C ALA A 39 19.02 -4.40 9.28
N GLU A 40 20.04 -4.04 8.54
CA GLU A 40 21.43 -3.89 9.01
C GLU A 40 21.75 -2.44 9.44
N GLN A 41 21.19 -1.42 8.74
CA GLN A 41 21.54 -0.02 8.94
C GLN A 41 20.32 0.93 8.83
N SER A 42 20.53 2.23 9.08
CA SER A 42 19.48 3.24 9.00
C SER A 42 19.17 3.61 7.54
N PHE A 43 17.95 4.09 7.29
CA PHE A 43 17.51 4.54 5.96
C PHE A 43 18.43 5.61 5.37
N GLU A 44 18.96 6.50 6.20
CA GLU A 44 19.84 7.61 5.84
C GLU A 44 21.18 7.09 5.32
N ASP A 45 21.73 6.07 5.96
CA ASP A 45 23.09 5.58 5.77
C ASP A 45 23.23 4.70 4.50
N ILE A 46 22.13 4.16 3.96
CA ILE A 46 22.18 3.32 2.76
C ILE A 46 22.63 4.14 1.55
N GLY A 47 23.81 3.79 1.01
CA GLY A 47 24.37 4.36 -0.21
C GLY A 47 23.81 3.71 -1.48
N TYR A 48 23.70 4.47 -2.58
CA TYR A 48 23.23 3.91 -3.85
C TYR A 48 24.20 2.89 -4.46
N ALA A 49 25.50 3.11 -4.30
CA ALA A 49 26.52 2.16 -4.80
C ALA A 49 26.44 0.81 -4.05
N GLU A 50 26.28 0.87 -2.73
CA GLU A 50 26.09 -0.30 -1.87
C GLU A 50 24.80 -1.06 -2.24
N LEU A 51 23.71 -0.32 -2.44
CA LEU A 51 22.43 -0.91 -2.85
C LEU A 51 22.54 -1.60 -4.22
N ALA A 52 23.19 -0.97 -5.21
CA ALA A 52 23.39 -1.55 -6.52
C ALA A 52 24.23 -2.84 -6.45
N ALA A 53 25.31 -2.81 -5.66
CA ALA A 53 26.17 -3.97 -5.42
C ALA A 53 25.40 -5.11 -4.73
N ARG A 54 24.63 -4.81 -3.67
CA ARG A 54 23.82 -5.80 -2.94
C ARG A 54 22.71 -6.41 -3.81
N ALA A 55 22.10 -5.62 -4.70
CA ALA A 55 21.08 -6.08 -5.64
C ALA A 55 21.65 -6.85 -6.85
N GLY A 56 22.97 -6.80 -7.07
CA GLY A 56 23.61 -7.39 -8.23
C GLY A 56 23.22 -6.72 -9.55
N VAL A 57 22.97 -5.40 -9.53
CA VAL A 57 22.58 -4.62 -10.71
C VAL A 57 23.54 -3.45 -10.94
N PRO A 58 23.74 -3.01 -12.19
CA PRO A 58 24.49 -1.79 -12.48
C PRO A 58 23.82 -0.55 -11.84
N LEU A 59 24.62 0.45 -11.46
CA LEU A 59 24.11 1.70 -10.91
C LEU A 59 23.16 2.44 -11.88
N ALA A 60 23.40 2.31 -13.19
CA ALA A 60 22.53 2.85 -14.23
C ALA A 60 21.15 2.20 -14.22
N THR A 61 21.07 0.88 -14.01
CA THR A 61 19.80 0.15 -13.87
C THR A 61 19.06 0.60 -12.60
N LEU A 62 19.77 0.70 -11.46
CA LEU A 62 19.19 1.23 -10.23
C LEU A 62 18.59 2.63 -10.45
N ARG A 63 19.31 3.52 -11.14
CA ARG A 63 18.86 4.87 -11.45
C ARG A 63 17.66 4.89 -12.41
N GLY A 64 17.62 3.96 -13.36
CA GLY A 64 16.50 3.80 -14.29
C GLY A 64 15.23 3.33 -13.60
N GLU A 65 15.34 2.39 -12.64
CA GLU A 65 14.19 1.85 -11.90
C GLU A 65 13.68 2.80 -10.81
N PHE A 66 14.58 3.53 -10.12
CA PHE A 66 14.22 4.35 -8.97
C PHE A 66 14.96 5.69 -8.95
N GLY A 67 14.18 6.77 -8.82
CA GLY A 67 14.70 8.12 -8.70
C GLY A 67 15.36 8.43 -7.36
N SER A 68 14.95 7.74 -6.28
CA SER A 68 15.45 7.89 -4.92
C SER A 68 15.05 6.70 -4.04
N LYS A 69 15.48 6.69 -2.77
CA LYS A 69 15.15 5.61 -1.81
C LYS A 69 13.66 5.53 -1.45
N LEU A 70 12.95 6.65 -1.39
CA LEU A 70 11.54 6.67 -1.01
C LEU A 70 10.61 5.94 -2.01
N PRO A 71 10.77 6.06 -3.34
CA PRO A 71 10.07 5.23 -4.32
C PRO A 71 10.29 3.72 -4.15
N ILE A 72 11.44 3.27 -3.61
CA ILE A 72 11.67 1.85 -3.32
C ILE A 72 10.75 1.39 -2.18
N VAL A 73 10.64 2.19 -1.11
CA VAL A 73 9.67 1.92 -0.03
C VAL A 73 8.22 1.92 -0.56
N ALA A 74 7.88 2.86 -1.43
CA ALA A 74 6.55 2.91 -2.04
C ALA A 74 6.26 1.68 -2.90
N ALA A 75 7.25 1.19 -3.66
CA ALA A 75 7.13 -0.03 -4.46
C ALA A 75 6.93 -1.27 -3.59
N TYR A 76 7.67 -1.39 -2.49
CA TYR A 76 7.48 -2.45 -1.51
C TYR A 76 6.08 -2.43 -0.90
N ILE A 77 5.61 -1.28 -0.43
CA ILE A 77 4.26 -1.13 0.13
C ILE A 77 3.22 -1.58 -0.90
N LYS A 78 3.37 -1.16 -2.17
CA LYS A 78 2.47 -1.59 -3.26
C LYS A 78 2.51 -3.10 -3.50
N ALA A 79 3.67 -3.74 -3.40
CA ALA A 79 3.79 -5.19 -3.52
C ALA A 79 3.07 -5.93 -2.39
N ILE A 80 3.22 -5.45 -1.14
CA ILE A 80 2.48 -5.95 0.02
C ILE A 80 0.97 -5.75 -0.17
N ASP A 81 0.52 -4.56 -0.59
CA ASP A 81 -0.89 -4.27 -0.85
C ASP A 81 -1.48 -5.26 -1.86
N ARG A 82 -0.78 -5.50 -2.98
CA ARG A 82 -1.20 -6.47 -4.00
C ARG A 82 -1.32 -7.89 -3.44
N LYS A 83 -0.35 -8.32 -2.62
CA LYS A 83 -0.38 -9.64 -1.97
C LYS A 83 -1.61 -9.78 -1.06
N VAL A 84 -1.90 -8.76 -0.25
CA VAL A 84 -3.07 -8.74 0.65
C VAL A 84 -4.39 -8.77 -0.13
N LEU A 85 -4.48 -7.96 -1.20
CA LEU A 85 -5.68 -7.86 -2.03
C LEU A 85 -5.95 -9.16 -2.83
N ALA A 86 -4.89 -9.87 -3.24
CA ALA A 86 -5.03 -11.15 -3.94
C ALA A 86 -5.50 -12.29 -3.04
N GLY A 87 -5.29 -12.21 -1.73
CA GLY A 87 -5.68 -13.23 -0.74
C GLY A 87 -7.06 -12.98 -0.11
N GLY A 88 -7.94 -12.19 -0.73
CA GLY A 88 -9.29 -11.93 -0.24
C GLY A 88 -10.18 -13.18 -0.31
N ASP A 89 -10.73 -13.60 0.82
CA ASP A 89 -11.74 -14.65 0.89
C ASP A 89 -13.12 -14.08 0.60
N ALA A 90 -13.88 -14.75 -0.26
CA ALA A 90 -15.26 -14.37 -0.58
C ALA A 90 -16.21 -14.56 0.62
N ASP A 91 -15.89 -15.51 1.51
CA ASP A 91 -16.72 -15.86 2.67
C ASP A 91 -16.75 -14.76 3.75
N ILE A 92 -15.76 -13.85 3.75
CA ILE A 92 -15.69 -12.75 4.72
C ILE A 92 -16.65 -11.59 4.36
N ALA A 93 -17.28 -11.60 3.18
CA ALA A 93 -18.13 -10.49 2.73
C ALA A 93 -19.37 -10.26 3.62
N GLU A 94 -19.86 -11.29 4.31
CA GLU A 94 -21.02 -11.23 5.21
C GLU A 94 -20.66 -10.78 6.65
N GLU A 95 -19.37 -10.79 6.99
CA GLU A 95 -18.91 -10.40 8.32
C GLU A 95 -19.07 -8.90 8.59
N PRO A 96 -19.18 -8.48 9.86
CA PRO A 96 -19.20 -7.07 10.22
C PRO A 96 -17.97 -6.31 9.67
N PRO A 97 -18.08 -5.01 9.30
CA PRO A 97 -16.97 -4.24 8.73
C PRO A 97 -15.69 -4.24 9.58
N ARG A 98 -15.82 -4.33 10.90
CA ARG A 98 -14.68 -4.41 11.82
C ARG A 98 -13.91 -5.73 11.66
N GLU A 99 -14.63 -6.84 11.58
CA GLU A 99 -14.03 -8.16 11.45
C GLU A 99 -13.33 -8.31 10.09
N ARG A 100 -13.99 -7.87 9.01
CA ARG A 100 -13.36 -7.79 7.68
C ARG A 100 -12.07 -6.97 7.68
N LEU A 101 -12.09 -5.79 8.35
CA LEU A 101 -10.91 -4.94 8.44
C LEU A 101 -9.81 -5.58 9.29
N PHE A 102 -10.17 -6.29 10.36
CA PHE A 102 -9.24 -7.03 11.19
C PHE A 102 -8.50 -8.08 10.36
N ASP A 103 -9.20 -8.88 9.56
CA ASP A 103 -8.60 -9.93 8.72
C ASP A 103 -7.69 -9.36 7.64
N VAL A 104 -8.12 -8.28 6.96
CA VAL A 104 -7.30 -7.59 5.97
C VAL A 104 -6.00 -7.08 6.58
N LEU A 105 -6.06 -6.49 7.79
CA LEU A 105 -4.89 -5.97 8.48
C LEU A 105 -4.00 -7.07 9.06
N MET A 106 -4.56 -8.20 9.51
CA MET A 106 -3.77 -9.36 9.93
C MET A 106 -3.00 -9.96 8.76
N ARG A 107 -3.65 -10.22 7.62
CA ARG A 107 -2.95 -10.67 6.39
C ARG A 107 -1.84 -9.70 5.97
N ARG A 108 -2.05 -8.39 6.18
CA ARG A 108 -1.02 -7.39 5.92
C ARG A 108 0.17 -7.54 6.87
N LEU A 109 -0.06 -7.74 8.17
CA LEU A 109 1.00 -7.95 9.16
C LEU A 109 1.78 -9.23 8.88
N GLU A 110 1.10 -10.31 8.51
CA GLU A 110 1.73 -11.56 8.07
C GLU A 110 2.62 -11.35 6.84
N ALA A 111 2.12 -10.61 5.84
CA ALA A 111 2.90 -10.27 4.64
C ALA A 111 4.13 -9.39 4.96
N LEU A 112 4.09 -8.60 6.03
CA LEU A 112 5.19 -7.76 6.51
C LEU A 112 6.18 -8.51 7.43
N ALA A 113 5.80 -9.69 7.96
CA ALA A 113 6.56 -10.42 8.95
C ALA A 113 8.02 -10.72 8.56
N PRO A 114 8.34 -11.08 7.30
CA PRO A 114 9.73 -11.33 6.90
C PRO A 114 10.65 -10.10 7.05
N HIS A 115 10.09 -8.88 7.05
CA HIS A 115 10.87 -7.64 7.05
C HIS A 115 10.73 -6.82 8.35
N LYS A 116 10.40 -7.47 9.50
CA LYS A 116 10.26 -6.79 10.82
C LYS A 116 11.45 -5.91 11.18
N ALA A 117 12.69 -6.39 10.94
CA ALA A 117 13.92 -5.64 11.25
C ALA A 117 14.03 -4.35 10.40
N ALA A 118 13.76 -4.44 9.10
CA ALA A 118 13.72 -3.29 8.20
C ALA A 118 12.65 -2.27 8.59
N ILE A 119 11.44 -2.73 8.92
CA ILE A 119 10.34 -1.87 9.40
C ILE A 119 10.73 -1.16 10.69
N ARG A 120 11.40 -1.85 11.62
CA ARG A 120 11.94 -1.25 12.85
C ARG A 120 12.94 -0.14 12.54
N SER A 121 13.81 -0.33 11.56
CA SER A 121 14.77 0.67 11.11
C SER A 121 14.06 1.89 10.50
N LEU A 122 13.11 1.71 9.59
CA LEU A 122 12.28 2.78 9.03
C LEU A 122 11.55 3.58 10.12
N MET A 123 10.99 2.91 11.12
CA MET A 123 10.33 3.58 12.25
C MET A 123 11.31 4.40 13.09
N ARG A 124 12.56 3.95 13.25
CA ARG A 124 13.61 4.71 13.95
C ARG A 124 14.00 5.96 13.16
N SER A 125 14.23 5.82 11.84
CA SER A 125 14.55 6.94 10.95
C SER A 125 13.42 7.97 10.92
N ALA A 126 12.15 7.54 10.84
CA ALA A 126 11.00 8.44 10.88
C ALA A 126 10.91 9.26 12.19
N ARG A 127 11.32 8.69 13.34
CA ARG A 127 11.35 9.44 14.62
C ARG A 127 12.43 10.52 14.66
N ARG A 128 13.53 10.33 13.94
CA ARG A 128 14.64 11.27 13.87
C ARG A 128 14.42 12.38 12.85
N HIS A 129 13.66 12.08 11.79
CA HIS A 129 13.46 12.95 10.63
C HIS A 129 11.98 13.21 10.37
N PRO A 130 11.40 14.34 10.83
CA PRO A 130 9.98 14.64 10.65
C PRO A 130 9.51 14.69 9.21
N SER A 131 10.36 15.14 8.28
CA SER A 131 10.06 15.13 6.83
C SER A 131 9.88 13.72 6.28
N LEU A 132 10.72 12.78 6.75
CA LEU A 132 10.61 11.37 6.38
C LEU A 132 9.35 10.73 6.99
N ALA A 133 9.03 11.08 8.25
CA ALA A 133 7.79 10.65 8.89
C ALA A 133 6.55 11.09 8.11
N LEU A 134 6.54 12.35 7.62
CA LEU A 134 5.45 12.88 6.81
C LEU A 134 5.35 12.15 5.45
N ALA A 135 6.48 11.89 4.80
CA ALA A 135 6.53 11.13 3.56
C ALA A 135 5.99 9.69 3.74
N PHE A 136 6.40 8.99 4.80
CA PHE A 136 5.90 7.65 5.14
C PHE A 136 4.41 7.67 5.49
N ASN A 137 3.95 8.72 6.22
CA ASN A 137 2.51 8.88 6.47
C ASN A 137 1.72 9.01 5.18
N GLY A 138 2.20 9.78 4.20
CA GLY A 138 1.54 9.89 2.89
C GLY A 138 1.45 8.55 2.14
N LEU A 139 2.51 7.74 2.19
CA LEU A 139 2.50 6.38 1.63
C LEU A 139 1.52 5.47 2.40
N ALA A 140 1.53 5.54 3.73
CA ALA A 140 0.64 4.76 4.58
C ALA A 140 -0.83 5.08 4.31
N VAL A 141 -1.21 6.36 4.23
CA VAL A 141 -2.59 6.77 3.94
C VAL A 141 -3.09 6.20 2.62
N ARG A 142 -2.28 6.29 1.56
CA ARG A 142 -2.63 5.72 0.25
C ARG A 142 -2.84 4.20 0.33
N SER A 143 -1.98 3.51 1.05
CA SER A 143 -2.08 2.08 1.25
C SER A 143 -3.30 1.72 2.09
N GLN A 144 -3.62 2.46 3.15
CA GLN A 144 -4.79 2.20 3.98
C GLN A 144 -6.12 2.44 3.24
N GLN A 145 -6.17 3.30 2.21
CA GLN A 145 -7.34 3.40 1.34
C GLN A 145 -7.66 2.07 0.65
N TRP A 146 -6.62 1.34 0.18
CA TRP A 146 -6.80 0.01 -0.39
C TRP A 146 -7.27 -1.02 0.64
N MET A 147 -6.78 -0.95 1.88
CA MET A 147 -7.21 -1.84 2.97
C MET A 147 -8.68 -1.59 3.35
N LEU A 148 -9.10 -0.32 3.43
CA LEU A 148 -10.50 0.03 3.64
C LEU A 148 -11.38 -0.51 2.51
N THR A 149 -10.97 -0.33 1.26
CA THR A 149 -11.69 -0.85 0.09
C THR A 149 -11.79 -2.38 0.13
N ALA A 150 -10.69 -3.08 0.48
CA ALA A 150 -10.69 -4.54 0.62
C ALA A 150 -11.64 -5.02 1.73
N ALA A 151 -11.80 -4.25 2.79
CA ALA A 151 -12.76 -4.52 3.85
C ALA A 151 -14.19 -4.06 3.52
N ASN A 152 -14.46 -3.64 2.27
CA ASN A 152 -15.75 -3.07 1.83
C ASN A 152 -16.22 -1.90 2.70
N ILE A 153 -15.28 -1.00 3.07
CA ILE A 153 -15.53 0.23 3.80
C ILE A 153 -15.29 1.40 2.84
N ASP A 154 -16.25 2.33 2.77
CA ASP A 154 -16.15 3.50 1.88
C ASP A 154 -14.90 4.33 2.20
N ALA A 155 -14.01 4.42 1.22
CA ALA A 155 -12.75 5.17 1.25
C ALA A 155 -12.77 6.38 0.30
N ALA A 156 -13.93 6.72 -0.29
CA ALA A 156 -14.04 7.80 -1.26
C ALA A 156 -14.24 9.17 -0.59
N GLY A 157 -13.85 10.21 -1.31
CA GLY A 157 -14.05 11.61 -0.93
C GLY A 157 -13.31 12.03 0.37
N PRO A 158 -13.62 13.22 0.89
CA PRO A 158 -12.93 13.78 2.06
C PRO A 158 -13.06 12.91 3.32
N ARG A 159 -14.21 12.26 3.52
CA ARG A 159 -14.43 11.35 4.66
C ARG A 159 -13.57 10.09 4.54
N GLY A 160 -13.42 9.55 3.32
CA GLY A 160 -12.55 8.42 3.07
C GLY A 160 -11.08 8.73 3.37
N VAL A 161 -10.62 9.95 3.04
CA VAL A 161 -9.25 10.40 3.38
C VAL A 161 -9.06 10.48 4.89
N VAL A 162 -10.04 11.00 5.65
CA VAL A 162 -9.97 11.07 7.11
C VAL A 162 -9.94 9.67 7.72
N ARG A 163 -10.77 8.73 7.23
CA ARG A 163 -10.75 7.33 7.67
C ARG A 163 -9.41 6.66 7.39
N ALA A 164 -8.87 6.85 6.19
CA ALA A 164 -7.56 6.31 5.81
C ALA A 164 -6.42 6.89 6.66
N GLN A 165 -6.46 8.18 6.98
CA GLN A 165 -5.50 8.82 7.88
C GLN A 165 -5.63 8.26 9.30
N GLY A 166 -6.83 8.11 9.82
CA GLY A 166 -7.08 7.50 11.13
C GLY A 166 -6.55 6.06 11.19
N LEU A 167 -6.83 5.27 10.14
CA LEU A 167 -6.33 3.90 10.02
C LEU A 167 -4.81 3.84 9.90
N ALA A 168 -4.18 4.77 9.19
CA ALA A 168 -2.72 4.85 9.07
C ALA A 168 -2.05 5.10 10.44
N LEU A 169 -2.62 6.00 11.25
CA LEU A 169 -2.13 6.27 12.60
C LEU A 169 -2.35 5.08 13.54
N LEU A 170 -3.52 4.44 13.46
CA LEU A 170 -3.83 3.22 14.21
C LEU A 170 -2.83 2.12 13.86
N PHE A 171 -2.63 1.85 12.58
CA PHE A 171 -1.73 0.82 12.10
C PHE A 171 -0.27 1.10 12.50
N ALA A 172 0.18 2.36 12.42
CA ALA A 172 1.50 2.78 12.91
C ALA A 172 1.67 2.47 14.43
N GLY A 173 0.59 2.58 15.20
CA GLY A 173 0.57 2.15 16.61
C GLY A 173 0.75 0.64 16.78
N VAL A 174 0.11 -0.16 15.92
CA VAL A 174 0.21 -1.63 15.93
C VAL A 174 1.58 -2.11 15.45
N LEU A 175 2.24 -1.40 14.54
CA LEU A 175 3.59 -1.75 14.12
C LEU A 175 4.62 -1.76 15.26
N ARG A 176 4.38 -1.03 16.37
CA ARG A 176 5.30 -1.00 17.51
C ARG A 176 5.39 -2.37 18.21
N PRO A 177 4.29 -2.99 18.69
CA PRO A 177 4.36 -4.36 19.21
C PRO A 177 4.76 -5.35 18.12
N PHE A 178 4.29 -5.21 16.89
CA PHE A 178 4.56 -6.13 15.78
C PHE A 178 6.05 -6.35 15.53
N VAL A 179 6.87 -5.29 15.46
CA VAL A 179 8.30 -5.44 15.20
C VAL A 179 9.09 -6.07 16.33
N HIS A 180 8.47 -6.28 17.48
CA HIS A 180 9.03 -6.93 18.68
C HIS A 180 8.31 -8.23 19.03
N ASP A 181 7.34 -8.65 18.24
CA ASP A 181 6.58 -9.87 18.43
C ASP A 181 7.35 -11.02 17.78
N GLU A 182 7.94 -11.90 18.61
CA GLU A 182 8.72 -13.05 18.16
C GLU A 182 7.85 -14.30 17.97
N ASP A 183 6.58 -14.24 18.39
CA ASP A 183 5.63 -15.31 18.21
C ASP A 183 5.25 -15.48 16.74
N GLU A 184 5.32 -16.69 16.20
CA GLU A 184 4.93 -17.00 14.83
C GLU A 184 3.45 -16.71 14.57
N GLY A 185 2.59 -16.93 15.57
CA GLY A 185 1.16 -16.62 15.52
C GLY A 185 0.82 -15.15 15.72
N LEU A 186 1.80 -14.27 15.98
CA LEU A 186 1.60 -12.84 16.20
C LEU A 186 0.57 -12.51 17.30
N ALA A 187 0.48 -13.32 18.35
CA ALA A 187 -0.57 -13.21 19.37
C ALA A 187 -0.61 -11.83 20.05
N ARG A 188 0.55 -11.25 20.37
CA ARG A 188 0.64 -9.89 20.94
C ARG A 188 0.17 -8.83 19.96
N THR A 189 0.54 -8.98 18.70
CA THR A 189 0.16 -8.08 17.59
C THR A 189 -1.33 -8.16 17.32
N MET A 190 -1.89 -9.37 17.26
CA MET A 190 -3.31 -9.64 17.13
C MET A 190 -4.12 -8.94 18.21
N ALA A 191 -3.76 -9.14 19.49
CA ALA A 191 -4.40 -8.47 20.62
C ALA A 191 -4.26 -6.94 20.59
N ALA A 192 -3.14 -6.42 20.07
CA ALA A 192 -2.93 -4.99 19.93
C ALA A 192 -3.81 -4.40 18.80
N LEU A 193 -3.94 -5.11 17.68
CA LEU A 193 -4.80 -4.74 16.56
C LEU A 193 -6.27 -4.73 16.98
N ASP A 194 -6.74 -5.77 17.65
CA ASP A 194 -8.11 -5.87 18.17
C ASP A 194 -8.47 -4.68 19.07
N ARG A 195 -7.62 -4.39 20.07
CA ARG A 195 -7.79 -3.23 20.96
C ARG A 195 -7.74 -1.90 20.22
N ALA A 196 -6.92 -1.79 19.17
CA ALA A 196 -6.80 -0.58 18.39
C ALA A 196 -8.06 -0.34 17.55
N LEU A 197 -8.61 -1.37 16.91
CA LEU A 197 -9.86 -1.30 16.15
C LEU A 197 -11.06 -1.01 17.05
N ALA A 198 -11.14 -1.64 18.21
CA ALA A 198 -12.19 -1.36 19.20
C ALA A 198 -12.20 0.11 19.67
N ARG A 199 -11.03 0.71 19.83
CA ARG A 199 -10.91 2.15 20.11
C ARG A 199 -11.30 3.00 18.90
N GLY A 200 -10.85 2.62 17.70
CA GLY A 200 -11.13 3.31 16.45
C GLY A 200 -12.64 3.41 16.15
N GLN A 201 -13.41 2.37 16.43
CA GLN A 201 -14.87 2.39 16.28
C GLN A 201 -15.57 3.46 17.14
N ARG A 202 -15.12 3.63 18.38
CA ARG A 202 -15.68 4.69 19.27
C ARG A 202 -15.42 6.09 18.72
N TRP A 203 -14.26 6.30 18.09
CA TRP A 203 -13.89 7.57 17.48
C TRP A 203 -14.61 7.81 16.14
N SER A 204 -14.80 6.77 15.32
CA SER A 204 -15.52 6.91 14.04
C SER A 204 -17.00 7.21 14.27
N GLY A 205 -17.65 6.58 15.24
CA GLY A 205 -19.01 6.92 15.66
C GLY A 205 -19.13 8.38 16.12
N PHE A 206 -18.18 8.85 16.91
CA PHE A 206 -18.14 10.25 17.35
C PHE A 206 -17.92 11.23 16.18
N LEU A 207 -17.05 10.91 15.23
CA LEU A 207 -16.80 11.75 14.03
C LEU A 207 -17.99 11.73 13.06
N ASP A 208 -18.69 10.62 12.91
CA ASP A 208 -19.90 10.53 12.10
C ASP A 208 -21.06 11.33 12.74
N ASP A 209 -21.16 11.35 14.05
CA ASP A 209 -22.10 12.19 14.79
C ASP A 209 -21.76 13.68 14.69
N LEU A 210 -20.46 14.07 14.84
CA LEU A 210 -20.06 15.47 14.59
C LEU A 210 -20.34 15.90 13.15
N GLY A 211 -20.14 15.01 12.17
CA GLY A 211 -20.45 15.27 10.76
C GLY A 211 -21.94 15.47 10.46
N ARG A 212 -22.84 14.96 11.30
CA ARG A 212 -24.28 15.21 11.21
C ARG A 212 -24.66 16.60 11.71
N PHE A 213 -23.90 17.15 12.65
CA PHE A 213 -24.12 18.49 13.21
C PHE A 213 -23.42 19.61 12.44
N ALA A 214 -22.47 19.28 11.54
CA ALA A 214 -21.91 20.29 10.64
C ALA A 214 -23.00 20.75 9.66
N PRO A 215 -23.37 22.04 9.64
CA PRO A 215 -24.39 22.53 8.71
C PRO A 215 -23.91 22.20 7.30
N ARG A 216 -24.76 21.50 6.53
CA ARG A 216 -24.54 21.28 5.10
C ARG A 216 -24.45 22.66 4.44
N GLY A 217 -23.26 23.22 4.43
CA GLY A 217 -22.96 24.51 3.80
C GLY A 217 -23.25 24.44 2.30
N ARG A 218 -24.41 24.93 1.91
CA ARG A 218 -24.81 25.21 0.52
C ARG A 218 -23.95 26.30 -0.13
N CYS A 219 -22.64 26.33 0.11
CA CYS A 219 -21.83 27.48 -0.29
C CYS A 219 -20.83 27.24 -1.42
N ILE A 220 -20.67 26.00 -1.93
CA ILE A 220 -19.67 25.73 -2.98
C ILE A 220 -20.28 25.74 -4.40
N SER A 221 -21.61 25.56 -4.52
CA SER A 221 -22.25 25.58 -5.84
C SER A 221 -22.45 26.98 -6.42
N ARG A 222 -22.50 28.04 -5.59
CA ARG A 222 -22.65 29.41 -6.06
C ARG A 222 -21.39 30.01 -6.68
N PHE A 223 -20.19 29.61 -6.25
CA PHE A 223 -18.95 30.15 -6.80
C PHE A 223 -18.61 29.55 -8.17
N ARG A 224 -19.00 28.30 -8.45
CA ARG A 224 -18.77 27.64 -9.75
C ARG A 224 -19.75 28.14 -10.83
N ARG A 225 -20.98 28.50 -10.43
CA ARG A 225 -21.98 29.04 -11.36
C ARG A 225 -21.65 30.48 -11.79
N ARG A 226 -21.19 31.32 -10.86
CA ARG A 226 -20.82 32.72 -11.15
C ARG A 226 -19.63 32.81 -12.13
N ARG A 227 -18.64 31.93 -12.01
CA ARG A 227 -17.46 31.92 -12.90
C ARG A 227 -17.81 31.43 -14.32
N ARG A 228 -18.85 30.64 -14.49
CA ARG A 228 -19.32 30.17 -15.80
C ARG A 228 -20.15 31.24 -16.50
N ASP A 229 -21.01 31.93 -15.77
CA ASP A 229 -21.83 33.01 -16.28
C ASP A 229 -21.01 34.26 -16.66
N ASP A 230 -19.86 34.49 -16.03
CA ASP A 230 -18.93 35.56 -16.37
C ASP A 230 -18.09 35.23 -17.64
N LEU A 231 -17.69 33.96 -17.82
CA LEU A 231 -16.99 33.49 -19.01
C LEU A 231 -17.88 33.47 -20.26
N ASP A 232 -19.16 33.10 -20.11
CA ASP A 232 -20.10 33.11 -21.23
C ASP A 232 -20.45 34.55 -21.66
N ARG A 233 -20.46 35.54 -20.73
CA ARG A 233 -20.67 36.97 -21.10
C ARG A 233 -19.47 37.60 -21.77
N ASP A 234 -18.26 37.21 -21.43
CA ASP A 234 -17.04 37.71 -22.10
C ASP A 234 -16.91 37.14 -23.53
N LEU A 235 -17.32 35.90 -23.75
CA LEU A 235 -17.36 35.27 -25.09
C LEU A 235 -18.38 35.89 -26.03
N ASP A 236 -19.57 36.27 -25.53
CA ASP A 236 -20.60 36.95 -26.33
C ASP A 236 -20.23 38.39 -26.65
N ARG A 237 -19.33 39.01 -25.87
CA ARG A 237 -18.87 40.37 -26.14
C ARG A 237 -17.81 40.42 -27.26
N ASP A 238 -16.92 39.42 -27.32
CA ASP A 238 -15.88 39.34 -28.35
C ASP A 238 -16.41 38.91 -29.72
N LEU A 239 -17.58 38.25 -29.80
CA LEU A 239 -18.21 37.83 -31.01
C LEU A 239 -19.14 38.91 -31.64
N GLY A 240 -19.41 40.01 -30.92
CA GLY A 240 -20.32 41.08 -31.35
C GLY A 240 -19.62 42.25 -32.07
N GLU A 241 -18.30 42.32 -32.12
CA GLU A 241 -17.55 43.52 -32.59
C GLU A 241 -16.82 43.35 -33.94
N GLU A 242 -17.03 42.24 -34.66
CA GLU A 242 -16.56 42.10 -36.06
C GLU A 242 -17.71 42.16 -37.07
N ALA A 243 -18.44 43.29 -37.12
CA ALA A 243 -19.23 43.66 -38.27
C ALA A 243 -18.44 44.69 -39.11
N ILE A 244 -17.78 44.23 -40.14
CA ILE A 244 -17.08 45.05 -41.16
C ILE A 244 -18.14 45.72 -42.04
N PRO A 245 -18.17 47.06 -42.19
CA PRO A 245 -19.02 47.71 -43.19
C PRO A 245 -18.36 47.62 -44.56
N PHE A 246 -19.16 47.29 -45.58
CA PHE A 246 -18.86 47.50 -47.01
C PHE A 246 -18.90 48.96 -47.37
#